data_c9f844fe6d51ae82660887ec79e3b381
#
_entry.id   c9f844fe6d51ae82660887ec79e3b381
#
_cell.length_a   1.000
_cell.length_b   1.000
_cell.length_c   1.000
_cell.angle_alpha   90.00
_cell.angle_beta   90.00
_cell.angle_gamma   90.00
#
_symmetry.space_group_name_H-M   'P 1'
#
loop_
_entity.id
_entity.type
_entity.pdbx_description
1 polymer ?
#
loop_
_entity_poly.entity_id
_entity_poly.type
_entity_poly.pdbx_seq_one_letter_code
_entity_poly.pdbx_strand_id
1 'polypeptide(L)'
;MDRLSEIKKVKMKFNKWMGKPLENTMGNKEVLDVDGEPLFAELAYLRYLKERRWEGVWINNWLNKFQNKMPLEQRDGANIPLDKLKLLTKLWEKNGGKGGMWDIFAWKDDKILFCELKRIGKDQIRDNQIKFYQLALELGFNKEDFIIIEWELN
;
A
#
# COMPACT_ATOMS: atom_id res chain seq x y z
N MET A 1 10.92 13.84 -18.72
CA MET A 1 11.65 13.56 -17.46
C MET A 1 10.80 12.64 -16.59
N ASP A 2 11.34 11.51 -16.20
CA ASP A 2 10.61 10.56 -15.37
C ASP A 2 10.67 10.98 -13.90
N ARG A 3 9.56 11.51 -13.39
CA ARG A 3 9.47 11.92 -11.97
C ARG A 3 9.56 10.75 -11.01
N LEU A 4 9.29 9.53 -11.46
CA LEU A 4 9.39 8.35 -10.61
C LEU A 4 10.83 8.03 -10.23
N SER A 5 11.82 8.52 -11.01
CA SER A 5 13.24 8.30 -10.70
C SER A 5 13.68 8.99 -9.42
N GLU A 6 12.92 10.00 -8.95
CA GLU A 6 13.24 10.72 -7.71
C GLU A 6 12.67 10.02 -6.47
N ILE A 7 11.78 9.05 -6.64
CA ILE A 7 11.13 8.33 -5.54
C ILE A 7 12.04 7.20 -5.07
N LYS A 8 12.19 7.09 -3.77
CA LYS A 8 12.96 5.99 -3.16
C LYS A 8 12.35 4.64 -3.54
N LYS A 9 13.19 3.71 -3.97
CA LYS A 9 12.81 2.33 -4.24
C LYS A 9 13.57 1.41 -3.32
N VAL A 10 12.89 0.40 -2.78
CA VAL A 10 13.54 -0.66 -2.01
C VAL A 10 13.13 -2.00 -2.61
N LYS A 11 14.00 -2.98 -2.49
CA LYS A 11 13.73 -4.34 -2.95
C LYS A 11 13.50 -5.23 -1.76
N MET A 12 12.50 -6.12 -1.85
CA MET A 12 12.20 -7.08 -0.80
C MET A 12 11.95 -8.45 -1.41
N LYS A 13 12.26 -9.49 -0.65
CA LYS A 13 11.96 -10.87 -1.01
C LYS A 13 11.05 -11.46 0.05
N PHE A 14 10.07 -12.23 -0.41
CA PHE A 14 9.13 -12.90 0.47
C PHE A 14 9.09 -14.39 0.15
N ASN A 15 8.73 -15.19 1.15
CA ASN A 15 8.50 -16.61 0.96
C ASN A 15 7.07 -16.85 0.52
N LYS A 16 6.87 -17.78 -0.39
CA LYS A 16 5.55 -18.19 -0.82
C LYS A 16 4.85 -18.96 0.29
N TRP A 17 3.56 -18.72 0.48
CA TRP A 17 2.75 -19.50 1.40
C TRP A 17 2.63 -20.95 0.88
N MET A 18 3.02 -21.92 1.71
CA MET A 18 3.00 -23.34 1.37
C MET A 18 2.03 -24.13 2.23
N GLY A 19 1.26 -23.45 3.06
CA GLY A 19 0.26 -24.08 3.90
C GLY A 19 -1.07 -24.32 3.17
N LYS A 20 -2.14 -24.49 3.94
CA LYS A 20 -3.48 -24.70 3.38
C LYS A 20 -3.87 -23.54 2.47
N PRO A 21 -4.33 -23.80 1.24
CA PRO A 21 -4.79 -22.73 0.34
C PRO A 21 -5.89 -21.88 0.96
N LEU A 22 -5.87 -20.57 0.71
CA LEU A 22 -6.91 -19.67 1.18
C LEU A 22 -8.14 -19.77 0.29
N GLU A 23 -9.32 -19.64 0.91
CA GLU A 23 -10.60 -19.66 0.18
C GLU A 23 -10.75 -18.45 -0.73
N ASN A 24 -10.28 -17.29 -0.29
CA ASN A 24 -10.40 -16.04 -1.05
C ASN A 24 -9.03 -15.40 -1.24
N THR A 25 -8.54 -15.42 -2.47
CA THR A 25 -7.28 -14.79 -2.86
C THR A 25 -7.51 -13.49 -3.65
N MET A 26 -8.74 -13.00 -3.68
CA MET A 26 -9.08 -11.76 -4.39
C MET A 26 -8.60 -11.76 -5.85
N GLY A 27 -8.95 -12.80 -6.60
CA GLY A 27 -8.58 -12.93 -8.00
C GLY A 27 -7.15 -13.43 -8.21
N ASN A 28 -6.72 -14.37 -7.40
CA ASN A 28 -5.41 -15.02 -7.49
C ASN A 28 -4.23 -14.14 -7.10
N LYS A 29 -4.40 -13.28 -6.10
CA LYS A 29 -3.27 -12.59 -5.49
C LYS A 29 -2.31 -13.61 -4.87
N GLU A 30 -1.02 -13.37 -5.02
CA GLU A 30 -0.02 -14.21 -4.40
C GLU A 30 -0.12 -14.11 -2.87
N VAL A 31 -0.12 -15.26 -2.20
CA VAL A 31 -0.13 -15.33 -0.74
C VAL A 31 1.28 -15.63 -0.25
N LEU A 32 1.73 -14.84 0.70
CA LEU A 32 3.08 -14.90 1.22
C LEU A 32 3.10 -15.52 2.61
N ASP A 33 4.18 -16.19 2.95
CA ASP A 33 4.42 -16.71 4.30
C ASP A 33 5.19 -15.63 5.08
N VAL A 34 4.51 -15.03 6.06
CA VAL A 34 5.12 -14.03 6.93
C VAL A 34 5.06 -14.57 8.36
N ASP A 35 6.18 -15.07 8.84
CA ASP A 35 6.30 -15.67 10.18
C ASP A 35 5.24 -16.74 10.46
N GLY A 36 4.94 -17.57 9.44
CA GLY A 36 3.98 -18.64 9.56
C GLY A 36 2.53 -18.23 9.33
N GLU A 37 2.27 -17.01 8.91
CA GLU A 37 0.94 -16.52 8.60
C GLU A 37 0.78 -16.20 7.12
N PRO A 38 -0.37 -16.56 6.51
CA PRO A 38 -0.61 -16.22 5.09
C PRO A 38 -1.08 -14.77 4.96
N LEU A 39 -0.32 -13.97 4.24
CA LEU A 39 -0.63 -12.55 4.00
C LEU A 39 -0.45 -12.18 2.54
N PHE A 40 -1.24 -11.21 2.07
CA PHE A 40 -0.96 -10.53 0.81
C PHE A 40 0.23 -9.57 0.99
N ALA A 41 0.88 -9.21 -0.10
CA ALA A 41 2.08 -8.36 -0.07
C ALA A 41 1.85 -7.03 0.66
N GLU A 42 0.71 -6.40 0.44
CA GLU A 42 0.36 -5.14 1.09
C GLU A 42 0.36 -5.29 2.62
N LEU A 43 -0.24 -6.37 3.11
CA LEU A 43 -0.32 -6.64 4.56
C LEU A 43 1.02 -7.09 5.12
N ALA A 44 1.82 -7.80 4.33
CA ALA A 44 3.19 -8.16 4.72
C ALA A 44 4.02 -6.90 4.95
N TYR A 45 3.90 -5.92 4.05
CA TYR A 45 4.64 -4.66 4.21
C TYR A 45 4.10 -3.81 5.36
N LEU A 46 2.79 -3.82 5.59
CA LEU A 46 2.21 -3.16 6.77
C LEU A 46 2.77 -3.74 8.06
N ARG A 47 2.95 -5.05 8.14
CA ARG A 47 3.58 -5.69 9.31
C ARG A 47 5.02 -5.22 9.48
N TYR A 48 5.77 -5.14 8.39
CA TYR A 48 7.13 -4.61 8.39
C TYR A 48 7.16 -3.18 8.95
N LEU A 49 6.23 -2.33 8.53
CA LEU A 49 6.12 -0.96 9.01
C LEU A 49 5.73 -0.90 10.49
N LYS A 50 4.80 -1.74 10.92
CA LYS A 50 4.33 -1.78 12.31
C LYS A 50 5.46 -2.13 13.27
N GLU A 51 6.34 -3.05 12.88
CA GLU A 51 7.52 -3.38 13.67
C GLU A 51 8.45 -2.17 13.86
N ARG A 52 8.35 -1.19 12.99
CA ARG A 52 9.11 0.06 13.01
C ARG A 52 8.30 1.23 13.54
N ARG A 53 7.19 0.92 14.21
CA ARG A 53 6.30 1.86 14.89
C ARG A 53 5.48 2.76 13.96
N TRP A 54 5.28 2.34 12.73
CA TRP A 54 4.31 2.96 11.83
C TRP A 54 2.96 2.30 12.01
N GLU A 55 1.91 3.10 11.96
CA GLU A 55 0.55 2.60 11.75
C GLU A 55 0.20 2.80 10.29
N GLY A 56 -0.72 2.02 9.77
CA GLY A 56 -1.08 2.16 8.37
C GLY A 56 -2.24 1.31 7.94
N VAL A 57 -2.68 1.56 6.72
CA VAL A 57 -3.77 0.81 6.10
C VAL A 57 -3.42 0.49 4.65
N TRP A 58 -3.92 -0.63 4.19
CA TRP A 58 -3.97 -1.00 2.79
C TRP A 58 -5.21 -0.37 2.17
N ILE A 59 -5.01 0.46 1.14
CA ILE A 59 -6.11 1.06 0.39
C ILE A 59 -6.55 0.01 -0.63
N ASN A 60 -7.54 -0.78 -0.26
CA ASN A 60 -8.03 -1.86 -1.10
C ASN A 60 -9.08 -1.32 -2.07
N ASN A 61 -8.64 -0.96 -3.27
CA ASN A 61 -9.52 -0.40 -4.29
C ASN A 61 -10.56 -1.42 -4.80
N TRP A 62 -10.24 -2.70 -4.77
CA TRP A 62 -11.14 -3.77 -5.18
C TRP A 62 -12.40 -3.81 -4.31
N LEU A 63 -12.21 -3.76 -2.98
CA LEU A 63 -13.31 -3.79 -2.03
C LEU A 63 -13.75 -2.39 -1.60
N ASN A 64 -13.08 -1.36 -2.06
CA ASN A 64 -13.32 0.03 -1.68
C ASN A 64 -13.27 0.21 -0.16
N LYS A 65 -12.24 -0.35 0.47
CA LYS A 65 -12.04 -0.36 1.92
C LYS A 65 -10.61 -0.06 2.31
N PHE A 66 -10.44 0.44 3.52
CA PHE A 66 -9.15 0.50 4.18
C PHE A 66 -9.00 -0.73 5.06
N GLN A 67 -7.91 -1.47 4.89
CA GLN A 67 -7.70 -2.72 5.61
C GLN A 67 -6.32 -2.78 6.25
N ASN A 68 -6.23 -3.48 7.38
CA ASN A 68 -4.94 -3.81 8.00
C ASN A 68 -4.85 -5.27 8.41
N LYS A 69 -5.85 -6.07 8.01
CA LYS A 69 -5.90 -7.51 8.19
C LYS A 69 -6.38 -8.17 6.90
N MET A 70 -6.21 -9.47 6.80
CA MET A 70 -6.71 -10.22 5.65
C MET A 70 -8.22 -10.02 5.49
N PRO A 71 -8.72 -9.92 4.23
CA PRO A 71 -10.13 -9.61 3.98
C PRO A 71 -11.14 -10.50 4.68
N LEU A 72 -10.84 -11.79 4.84
CA LEU A 72 -11.74 -12.71 5.53
C LEU A 72 -11.83 -12.46 7.04
N GLU A 73 -10.80 -11.83 7.61
CA GLU A 73 -10.73 -11.53 9.04
C GLU A 73 -11.25 -10.14 9.37
N GLN A 74 -11.43 -9.31 8.37
CA GLN A 74 -11.79 -7.90 8.58
C GLN A 74 -12.99 -7.52 7.72
N ARG A 75 -14.17 -7.55 8.33
CA ARG A 75 -15.41 -7.19 7.64
C ARG A 75 -15.58 -5.68 7.53
N ASP A 76 -15.22 -4.97 8.59
CA ASP A 76 -15.29 -3.51 8.62
C ASP A 76 -13.94 -2.93 8.25
N GLY A 77 -13.94 -1.69 7.76
CA GLY A 77 -12.70 -1.00 7.44
C GLY A 77 -11.85 -0.75 8.69
N ALA A 78 -10.55 -0.59 8.48
CA ALA A 78 -9.65 -0.20 9.55
C ALA A 78 -9.93 1.25 9.98
N ASN A 79 -9.68 1.54 11.25
CA ASN A 79 -9.83 2.90 11.77
C ASN A 79 -8.60 3.74 11.40
N ILE A 80 -8.87 4.94 10.90
CA ILE A 80 -7.82 5.91 10.59
C ILE A 80 -8.06 7.14 11.47
N PRO A 81 -7.03 7.67 12.16
CA PRO A 81 -7.19 8.90 12.93
C PRO A 81 -7.80 10.02 12.08
N LEU A 82 -8.65 10.83 12.68
CA LEU A 82 -9.43 11.82 11.93
C LEU A 82 -8.56 12.80 11.14
N ASP A 83 -7.47 13.26 11.71
CA ASP A 83 -6.54 14.17 11.03
C ASP A 83 -5.91 13.51 9.78
N LYS A 84 -5.57 12.23 9.87
CA LYS A 84 -5.02 11.46 8.76
C LYS A 84 -6.07 11.16 7.69
N LEU A 85 -7.28 10.85 8.14
CA LEU A 85 -8.39 10.62 7.21
C LEU A 85 -8.73 11.88 6.41
N LYS A 86 -8.66 13.05 7.04
CA LYS A 86 -8.87 14.33 6.36
C LYS A 86 -7.84 14.57 5.27
N LEU A 87 -6.58 14.26 5.53
CA LEU A 87 -5.52 14.36 4.52
C LEU A 87 -5.81 13.45 3.33
N LEU A 88 -6.15 12.22 3.61
CA LEU A 88 -6.43 11.22 2.58
C LEU A 88 -7.66 11.59 1.75
N THR A 89 -8.71 12.07 2.41
CA THR A 89 -9.93 12.53 1.75
C THR A 89 -9.65 13.72 0.82
N LYS A 90 -8.85 14.66 1.27
CA LYS A 90 -8.46 15.82 0.47
C LYS A 90 -7.72 15.40 -0.81
N LEU A 91 -6.82 14.45 -0.70
CA LEU A 91 -6.10 13.90 -1.85
C LEU A 91 -7.08 13.19 -2.80
N TRP A 92 -7.99 12.39 -2.27
CA TRP A 92 -8.98 11.68 -3.05
C TRP A 92 -9.89 12.64 -3.82
N GLU A 93 -10.35 13.70 -3.17
CA GLU A 93 -11.17 14.73 -3.80
C GLU A 93 -10.40 15.47 -4.89
N LYS A 94 -9.15 15.83 -4.63
CA LYS A 94 -8.29 16.51 -5.60
C LYS A 94 -8.06 15.61 -6.83
N ASN A 95 -8.01 14.31 -6.63
CA ASN A 95 -7.87 13.32 -7.70
C ASN A 95 -9.22 13.04 -8.41
N GLY A 96 -10.28 13.77 -8.07
CA GLY A 96 -11.59 13.61 -8.69
C GLY A 96 -12.33 12.34 -8.29
N GLY A 97 -11.98 11.74 -7.16
CA GLY A 97 -12.58 10.47 -6.73
C GLY A 97 -12.20 9.29 -7.60
N LYS A 98 -11.16 9.43 -8.42
CA LYS A 98 -10.72 8.39 -9.36
C LYS A 98 -9.71 7.44 -8.71
N GLY A 99 -9.47 6.30 -9.35
CA GLY A 99 -8.44 5.36 -8.94
C GLY A 99 -7.03 5.92 -9.07
N GLY A 100 -6.04 5.14 -8.65
CA GLY A 100 -4.63 5.50 -8.75
C GLY A 100 -3.99 5.86 -7.41
N MET A 101 -4.76 5.81 -6.31
CA MET A 101 -4.17 5.94 -4.99
C MET A 101 -3.20 4.79 -4.75
N TRP A 102 -2.12 5.08 -4.07
CA TRP A 102 -1.10 4.08 -3.79
C TRP A 102 -1.60 3.04 -2.78
N ASP A 103 -0.99 1.87 -2.77
CA ASP A 103 -1.48 0.70 -2.02
C ASP A 103 -1.59 0.93 -0.52
N ILE A 104 -0.64 1.65 0.05
CA ILE A 104 -0.55 1.82 1.50
C ILE A 104 -0.46 3.30 1.85
N PHE A 105 -1.25 3.69 2.86
CA PHE A 105 -1.11 4.96 3.55
C PHE A 105 -0.72 4.68 4.99
N ALA A 106 0.41 5.20 5.42
CA ALA A 106 0.95 4.98 6.75
C ALA A 106 1.28 6.31 7.42
N TRP A 107 1.35 6.28 8.75
CA TRP A 107 1.68 7.47 9.54
C TRP A 107 2.47 7.06 10.78
N LYS A 108 3.30 7.99 11.24
CA LYS A 108 4.09 7.84 12.45
C LYS A 108 4.30 9.24 13.01
N ASP A 109 3.63 9.55 14.12
CA ASP A 109 3.60 10.90 14.68
C ASP A 109 3.11 11.89 13.61
N ASP A 110 3.89 12.91 13.27
CA ASP A 110 3.56 13.91 12.25
C ASP A 110 3.93 13.48 10.83
N LYS A 111 4.56 12.33 10.69
CA LYS A 111 5.04 11.86 9.39
C LYS A 111 3.99 11.03 8.71
N ILE A 112 3.98 11.09 7.38
CA ILE A 112 3.16 10.21 6.55
C ILE A 112 4.01 9.50 5.53
N LEU A 113 3.49 8.39 5.00
CA LEU A 113 4.17 7.61 3.98
C LEU A 113 3.14 6.94 3.08
N PHE A 114 3.31 7.12 1.77
CA PHE A 114 2.57 6.36 0.77
C PHE A 114 3.50 5.30 0.19
N CYS A 115 3.02 4.07 0.13
CA CYS A 115 3.79 2.95 -0.39
C CYS A 115 3.05 2.30 -1.56
N GLU A 116 3.79 1.99 -2.61
CA GLU A 116 3.27 1.23 -3.73
C GLU A 116 4.07 -0.05 -3.85
N LEU A 117 3.38 -1.20 -3.89
CA LEU A 117 4.02 -2.49 -4.01
C LEU A 117 3.94 -2.97 -5.45
N LYS A 118 5.09 -3.30 -6.03
CA LYS A 118 5.19 -3.81 -7.39
C LYS A 118 5.97 -5.11 -7.39
N ARG A 119 5.35 -6.16 -7.93
CA ARG A 119 6.02 -7.44 -8.08
C ARG A 119 6.97 -7.37 -9.27
N ILE A 120 8.23 -7.66 -9.03
CA ILE A 120 9.27 -7.61 -10.07
C ILE A 120 8.90 -8.55 -11.22
N GLY A 121 8.92 -8.03 -12.45
CA GLY A 121 8.61 -8.79 -13.65
C GLY A 121 7.13 -8.99 -13.94
N LYS A 122 6.22 -8.51 -13.06
CA LYS A 122 4.78 -8.69 -13.26
C LYS A 122 3.98 -7.39 -13.18
N ASP A 123 4.42 -6.44 -12.37
CA ASP A 123 3.70 -5.19 -12.16
C ASP A 123 4.53 -3.99 -12.59
N GLN A 124 3.86 -2.93 -13.01
CA GLN A 124 4.47 -1.66 -13.34
C GLN A 124 3.62 -0.53 -12.75
N ILE A 125 4.27 0.60 -12.45
CA ILE A 125 3.55 1.81 -12.05
C ILE A 125 2.69 2.27 -13.20
N ARG A 126 1.42 2.56 -12.93
CA ARG A 126 0.44 2.99 -13.94
C ARG A 126 0.33 4.50 -13.99
N ASP A 127 -0.16 5.03 -15.12
CA ASP A 127 -0.29 6.47 -15.31
C ASP A 127 -1.14 7.15 -14.24
N ASN A 128 -2.24 6.52 -13.80
CA ASN A 128 -3.09 7.09 -12.75
C ASN A 128 -2.37 7.16 -11.41
N GLN A 129 -1.42 6.26 -11.14
CA GLN A 129 -0.61 6.28 -9.91
C GLN A 129 0.43 7.39 -9.97
N ILE A 130 1.00 7.64 -11.14
CA ILE A 130 1.91 8.77 -11.36
C ILE A 130 1.15 10.08 -11.16
N LYS A 131 -0.05 10.18 -11.70
CA LYS A 131 -0.90 11.36 -11.56
C LYS A 131 -1.23 11.64 -10.09
N PHE A 132 -1.56 10.60 -9.32
CA PHE A 132 -1.81 10.75 -7.88
C PHE A 132 -0.59 11.34 -7.18
N TYR A 133 0.60 10.81 -7.47
CA TYR A 133 1.84 11.33 -6.92
C TYR A 133 2.03 12.82 -7.26
N GLN A 134 1.82 13.18 -8.51
CA GLN A 134 1.96 14.57 -8.96
C GLN A 134 0.98 15.51 -8.24
N LEU A 135 -0.26 15.09 -8.09
CA LEU A 135 -1.28 15.86 -7.37
C LEU A 135 -0.91 16.03 -5.89
N ALA A 136 -0.36 14.98 -5.28
CA ALA A 136 0.09 15.07 -3.90
C ALA A 136 1.21 16.10 -3.74
N LEU A 137 2.17 16.13 -4.66
CA LEU A 137 3.21 17.14 -4.64
C LEU A 137 2.64 18.57 -4.75
N GLU A 138 1.62 18.75 -5.59
CA GLU A 138 0.94 20.04 -5.71
C GLU A 138 0.26 20.48 -4.42
N LEU A 139 -0.19 19.51 -3.61
CA LEU A 139 -0.82 19.79 -2.32
C LEU A 139 0.18 19.98 -1.18
N GLY A 140 1.48 19.94 -1.48
CA GLY A 140 2.52 20.20 -0.50
C GLY A 140 3.18 18.97 0.10
N PHE A 141 2.82 17.77 -0.36
CA PHE A 141 3.54 16.56 0.05
C PHE A 141 4.91 16.53 -0.62
N ASN A 142 5.85 15.82 -0.01
CA ASN A 142 7.22 15.74 -0.49
C ASN A 142 7.49 14.38 -1.14
N LYS A 143 8.51 14.33 -1.99
CA LYS A 143 8.91 13.05 -2.60
C LYS A 143 9.32 12.02 -1.56
N GLU A 144 9.83 12.45 -0.41
CA GLU A 144 10.21 11.58 0.70
C GLU A 144 9.00 10.93 1.39
N ASP A 145 7.80 11.42 1.13
CA ASP A 145 6.57 10.83 1.65
C ASP A 145 6.10 9.62 0.82
N PHE A 146 6.88 9.24 -0.20
CA PHE A 146 6.54 8.16 -1.13
C PHE A 146 7.68 7.16 -1.23
N ILE A 147 7.33 5.87 -1.29
CA ILE A 147 8.30 4.79 -1.47
C ILE A 147 7.69 3.69 -2.34
N ILE A 148 8.48 3.16 -3.25
CA ILE A 148 8.08 2.02 -4.08
C ILE A 148 8.82 0.79 -3.57
N ILE A 149 8.06 -0.26 -3.27
CA ILE A 149 8.59 -1.54 -2.82
C ILE A 149 8.52 -2.52 -4.00
N GLU A 150 9.67 -2.85 -4.55
CA GLU A 150 9.79 -3.84 -5.61
C GLU A 150 10.07 -5.18 -4.94
N TRP A 151 9.15 -6.14 -5.09
CA TRP A 151 9.27 -7.41 -4.38
C TRP A 151 9.22 -8.60 -5.32
N GLU A 152 9.78 -9.71 -4.85
CA GLU A 152 9.77 -10.98 -5.55
C GLU A 152 9.76 -12.13 -4.55
N LEU A 153 9.43 -13.32 -5.04
CA LEU A 153 9.52 -14.53 -4.21
C LEU A 153 10.96 -15.03 -4.13
N ASN A 154 11.28 -15.60 -2.99
CA ASN A 154 12.55 -16.31 -2.83
C ASN A 154 12.63 -17.53 -3.73
#